data_970329cb19cbcceead2619456b2b4fc0
#
_entry.id   970329cb19cbcceead2619456b2b4fc0
#
_cell.length_a   1.000
_cell.length_b   1.000
_cell.length_c   1.000
_cell.angle_alpha   90.00
_cell.angle_beta   90.00
_cell.angle_gamma   90.00
#
_symmetry.space_group_name_H-M   'P 1'
#
loop_
_entity.id
_entity.type
_entity.pdbx_description
1 polymer ?
#
loop_
_entity_poly.entity_id
_entity_poly.type
_entity_poly.pdbx_seq_one_letter_code
_entity_poly.pdbx_strand_id
1 'polypeptide(L)'
;MEFRQFVMSYEAPIRLGFFLGIFAVMALWEWLAPRRALTVSKVLRWSSNLGIVFLNTLLLRVLFPAAAVGMAMFAHSRGWGLFNHFETPYALAVVTSVVAMDFVIYLQHVMFHAVPALWRLHRVHHADLDFDVTTGARFHPIEIILSMVIKFAAIAVLGPPALAIVIFEVVLNATAMFNHSNVRLHLAVDAVLRWLVVTPDMHRVHHSVEQDETNSNFGFNLPWWDRLLGTYRAQPRAGHEAMTIGIDTFRDPKRCDRLWGMLALPFVGKIAGYAINRPQMGAGR
;
A
#
# COMPACT_ATOMS: atom_id res chain seq x y z
N MET A 1 -31.15 2.19 14.46
CA MET A 1 -30.43 2.55 13.23
C MET A 1 -29.83 1.26 12.68
N GLU A 2 -30.13 0.91 11.42
CA GLU A 2 -29.52 -0.27 10.82
C GLU A 2 -27.99 -0.10 10.69
N PHE A 3 -27.24 -1.20 10.79
CA PHE A 3 -25.77 -1.18 10.75
C PHE A 3 -25.23 -0.39 9.54
N ARG A 4 -25.77 -0.61 8.36
CA ARG A 4 -25.39 0.12 7.14
C ARG A 4 -25.58 1.63 7.29
N GLN A 5 -26.74 2.07 7.79
CA GLN A 5 -27.04 3.47 7.99
C GLN A 5 -26.10 4.12 9.00
N PHE A 6 -25.80 3.41 10.08
CA PHE A 6 -24.82 3.86 11.07
C PHE A 6 -23.44 4.06 10.45
N VAL A 7 -22.90 3.06 9.74
CA VAL A 7 -21.58 3.15 9.11
C VAL A 7 -21.52 4.29 8.10
N MET A 8 -22.53 4.47 7.28
CA MET A 8 -22.57 5.55 6.28
C MET A 8 -22.69 6.94 6.90
N SER A 9 -23.41 7.07 8.02
CA SER A 9 -23.56 8.36 8.73
C SER A 9 -22.30 8.78 9.47
N TYR A 10 -21.48 7.81 9.89
CA TYR A 10 -20.27 8.03 10.69
C TYR A 10 -19.00 7.53 9.98
N GLU A 11 -19.00 7.48 8.63
CA GLU A 11 -17.87 6.90 7.88
C GLU A 11 -16.52 7.57 8.18
N ALA A 12 -16.49 8.90 8.25
CA ALA A 12 -15.26 9.64 8.48
C ALA A 12 -14.67 9.41 9.90
N PRO A 13 -15.45 9.55 11.00
CA PRO A 13 -14.94 9.19 12.33
C PRO A 13 -14.61 7.71 12.48
N ILE A 14 -15.34 6.79 11.84
CA ILE A 14 -15.02 5.35 11.84
C ILE A 14 -13.66 5.12 11.19
N ARG A 15 -13.42 5.65 10.00
CA ARG A 15 -12.14 5.51 9.27
C ARG A 15 -10.98 6.10 10.06
N LEU A 16 -11.17 7.30 10.63
CA LEU A 16 -10.15 7.94 11.45
C LEU A 16 -9.86 7.14 12.73
N GLY A 17 -10.90 6.63 13.40
CA GLY A 17 -10.77 5.80 14.59
C GLY A 17 -9.99 4.52 14.32
N PHE A 18 -10.31 3.80 13.24
CA PHE A 18 -9.55 2.62 12.82
C PHE A 18 -8.11 2.96 12.48
N PHE A 19 -7.88 4.03 11.71
CA PHE A 19 -6.52 4.45 11.33
C PHE A 19 -5.67 4.75 12.58
N LEU A 20 -6.15 5.60 13.48
CA LEU A 20 -5.41 5.97 14.69
C LEU A 20 -5.24 4.81 15.66
N GLY A 21 -6.28 3.99 15.84
CA GLY A 21 -6.25 2.82 16.72
C GLY A 21 -5.25 1.77 16.24
N ILE A 22 -5.30 1.41 14.96
CA ILE A 22 -4.38 0.41 14.39
C ILE A 22 -2.95 0.96 14.36
N PHE A 23 -2.76 2.23 13.99
CA PHE A 23 -1.45 2.87 14.05
C PHE A 23 -0.85 2.81 15.46
N ALA A 24 -1.62 3.15 16.49
CA ALA A 24 -1.17 3.10 17.87
C ALA A 24 -0.81 1.66 18.31
N VAL A 25 -1.66 0.68 17.96
CA VAL A 25 -1.41 -0.74 18.27
C VAL A 25 -0.13 -1.22 17.60
N MET A 26 0.05 -0.93 16.30
CA MET A 26 1.24 -1.37 15.57
C MET A 26 2.50 -0.67 16.07
N ALA A 27 2.45 0.63 16.33
CA ALA A 27 3.57 1.40 16.88
C ALA A 27 4.01 0.89 18.27
N LEU A 28 3.02 0.54 19.12
CA LEU A 28 3.29 -0.07 20.44
C LEU A 28 3.89 -1.46 20.28
N TRP A 29 3.37 -2.28 19.36
CA TRP A 29 3.90 -3.62 19.12
C TRP A 29 5.34 -3.59 18.59
N GLU A 30 5.67 -2.69 17.66
CA GLU A 30 7.03 -2.46 17.19
C GLU A 30 8.00 -2.06 18.32
N TRP A 31 7.50 -1.30 19.29
CA TRP A 31 8.31 -0.91 20.44
C TRP A 31 8.56 -2.08 21.39
N LEU A 32 7.55 -2.93 21.62
CA LEU A 32 7.62 -4.07 22.54
C LEU A 32 8.35 -5.28 21.96
N ALA A 33 8.14 -5.57 20.68
CA ALA A 33 8.67 -6.76 20.00
C ALA A 33 9.11 -6.45 18.56
N PRO A 34 10.16 -5.64 18.36
CA PRO A 34 10.66 -5.32 17.04
C PRO A 34 11.23 -6.56 16.34
N ARG A 35 11.02 -6.66 15.03
CA ARG A 35 11.60 -7.73 14.19
C ARG A 35 13.08 -7.54 13.97
N ARG A 36 13.53 -6.27 13.81
CA ARG A 36 14.92 -5.89 13.59
C ARG A 36 15.22 -4.52 14.20
N ALA A 37 16.48 -4.27 14.51
CA ALA A 37 16.95 -2.95 14.91
C ALA A 37 16.83 -1.96 13.74
N LEU A 38 16.44 -0.72 14.03
CA LEU A 38 16.43 0.37 13.05
C LEU A 38 17.85 0.91 12.88
N THR A 39 18.20 1.33 11.67
CA THR A 39 19.54 1.79 11.28
C THR A 39 19.63 3.32 11.17
N VAL A 40 18.50 4.01 11.04
CA VAL A 40 18.39 5.46 10.93
C VAL A 40 17.47 6.05 11.99
N SER A 41 17.50 7.38 12.15
CA SER A 41 16.71 8.08 13.16
C SER A 41 15.20 7.87 12.96
N LYS A 42 14.56 7.19 13.92
CA LYS A 42 13.10 7.00 13.94
C LYS A 42 12.36 8.34 13.92
N VAL A 43 12.82 9.33 14.66
CA VAL A 43 12.19 10.67 14.74
C VAL A 43 12.21 11.34 13.37
N LEU A 44 13.36 11.31 12.67
CA LEU A 44 13.48 11.91 11.33
C LEU A 44 12.55 11.23 10.32
N ARG A 45 12.53 9.90 10.30
CA ARG A 45 11.67 9.12 9.40
C ARG A 45 10.18 9.37 9.70
N TRP A 46 9.77 9.24 10.95
CA TRP A 46 8.39 9.44 11.35
C TRP A 46 7.89 10.84 11.05
N SER A 47 8.65 11.89 11.37
CA SER A 47 8.24 13.27 11.06
C SER A 47 8.07 13.51 9.56
N SER A 48 8.93 12.93 8.73
CA SER A 48 8.86 13.05 7.27
C SER A 48 7.74 12.18 6.66
N ASN A 49 7.61 10.92 7.09
CA ASN A 49 6.58 10.02 6.62
C ASN A 49 5.18 10.52 7.02
N LEU A 50 4.98 11.00 8.25
CA LEU A 50 3.71 11.61 8.66
C LEU A 50 3.48 12.97 7.98
N GLY A 51 4.55 13.72 7.70
CA GLY A 51 4.48 14.97 6.94
C GLY A 51 3.96 14.76 5.51
N ILE A 52 4.42 13.72 4.81
CA ILE A 52 3.92 13.40 3.46
C ILE A 52 2.47 12.87 3.51
N VAL A 53 2.08 12.12 4.55
CA VAL A 53 0.68 11.71 4.78
C VAL A 53 -0.23 12.91 4.94
N PHE A 54 0.19 13.88 5.75
CA PHE A 54 -0.57 15.13 5.95
C PHE A 54 -0.74 15.90 4.62
N LEU A 55 0.36 16.06 3.86
CA LEU A 55 0.33 16.69 2.54
C LEU A 55 -0.62 15.96 1.58
N ASN A 56 -0.52 14.64 1.50
CA ASN A 56 -1.36 13.81 0.66
C ASN A 56 -2.85 13.93 1.04
N THR A 57 -3.15 13.92 2.33
CA THR A 57 -4.52 14.05 2.83
C THR A 57 -5.12 15.41 2.43
N LEU A 58 -4.33 16.49 2.57
CA LEU A 58 -4.77 17.83 2.17
C LEU A 58 -5.05 17.90 0.66
N LEU A 59 -4.11 17.42 -0.15
CA LEU A 59 -4.24 17.38 -1.61
C LEU A 59 -5.46 16.57 -2.06
N LEU A 60 -5.66 15.39 -1.50
CA LEU A 60 -6.83 14.57 -1.84
C LEU A 60 -8.15 15.23 -1.45
N ARG A 61 -8.22 15.90 -0.31
CA ARG A 61 -9.43 16.63 0.10
C ARG A 61 -9.77 17.79 -0.83
N VAL A 62 -8.74 18.48 -1.35
CA VAL A 62 -8.93 19.58 -2.30
C VAL A 62 -9.31 19.08 -3.69
N LEU A 63 -8.61 18.05 -4.19
CA LEU A 63 -8.80 17.55 -5.56
C LEU A 63 -10.00 16.60 -5.69
N PHE A 64 -10.30 15.84 -4.66
CA PHE A 64 -11.33 14.79 -4.66
C PHE A 64 -12.25 14.92 -3.42
N PRO A 65 -13.03 15.99 -3.29
CA PRO A 65 -13.82 16.28 -2.08
C PRO A 65 -14.85 15.17 -1.77
N ALA A 66 -15.40 14.52 -2.80
CA ALA A 66 -16.34 13.41 -2.64
C ALA A 66 -15.67 12.09 -2.22
N ALA A 67 -14.33 11.98 -2.37
CA ALA A 67 -13.56 10.76 -2.12
C ALA A 67 -14.13 9.51 -2.82
N ALA A 68 -13.62 8.33 -2.50
CA ALA A 68 -14.04 7.09 -3.16
C ALA A 68 -15.49 6.67 -2.82
N VAL A 69 -15.92 6.95 -1.60
CA VAL A 69 -17.32 6.66 -1.15
C VAL A 69 -18.31 7.50 -1.95
N GLY A 70 -18.05 8.81 -2.12
CA GLY A 70 -18.90 9.68 -2.94
C GLY A 70 -18.90 9.26 -4.41
N MET A 71 -17.77 8.78 -4.95
CA MET A 71 -17.74 8.21 -6.31
C MET A 71 -18.62 6.95 -6.43
N ALA A 72 -18.64 6.07 -5.42
CA ALA A 72 -19.53 4.90 -5.42
C ALA A 72 -21.01 5.30 -5.37
N MET A 73 -21.35 6.30 -4.56
CA MET A 73 -22.72 6.84 -4.51
C MET A 73 -23.12 7.49 -5.85
N PHE A 74 -22.20 8.22 -6.48
CA PHE A 74 -22.43 8.81 -7.80
C PHE A 74 -22.60 7.72 -8.86
N ALA A 75 -21.74 6.70 -8.91
CA ALA A 75 -21.87 5.58 -9.83
C ALA A 75 -23.23 4.88 -9.67
N HIS A 76 -23.65 4.64 -8.43
CA HIS A 76 -24.96 4.05 -8.14
C HIS A 76 -26.11 4.92 -8.65
N SER A 77 -26.09 6.25 -8.40
CA SER A 77 -27.14 7.16 -8.88
C SER A 77 -27.24 7.26 -10.40
N ARG A 78 -26.15 6.92 -11.13
CA ARG A 78 -26.07 6.90 -12.59
C ARG A 78 -26.30 5.51 -13.19
N GLY A 79 -26.46 4.48 -12.38
CA GLY A 79 -26.53 3.09 -12.83
C GLY A 79 -25.22 2.57 -13.43
N TRP A 80 -24.06 3.14 -13.07
CA TRP A 80 -22.76 2.74 -13.62
C TRP A 80 -22.20 1.50 -12.93
N GLY A 81 -21.61 0.62 -13.74
CA GLY A 81 -20.84 -0.53 -13.27
C GLY A 81 -21.64 -1.82 -13.07
N LEU A 82 -20.91 -2.92 -13.01
CA LEU A 82 -21.46 -4.27 -13.02
C LEU A 82 -22.54 -4.50 -11.95
N PHE A 83 -22.28 -4.13 -10.70
CA PHE A 83 -23.21 -4.36 -9.59
C PHE A 83 -24.46 -3.48 -9.61
N ASN A 84 -24.55 -2.51 -10.52
CA ASN A 84 -25.77 -1.72 -10.74
C ASN A 84 -26.59 -2.23 -11.94
N HIS A 85 -26.02 -3.17 -12.73
CA HIS A 85 -26.70 -3.78 -13.88
C HIS A 85 -27.21 -5.20 -13.59
N PHE A 86 -26.56 -5.90 -12.66
CA PHE A 86 -26.92 -7.28 -12.33
C PHE A 86 -27.53 -7.33 -10.93
N GLU A 87 -28.66 -8.03 -10.80
CA GLU A 87 -29.25 -8.32 -9.50
C GLU A 87 -28.35 -9.27 -8.70
N THR A 88 -27.57 -8.69 -7.80
CA THR A 88 -26.65 -9.43 -6.94
C THR A 88 -27.09 -9.27 -5.48
N PRO A 89 -27.18 -10.35 -4.69
CA PRO A 89 -27.46 -10.23 -3.27
C PRO A 89 -26.48 -9.25 -2.60
N TYR A 90 -27.00 -8.31 -1.82
CA TYR A 90 -26.21 -7.18 -1.30
C TYR A 90 -24.93 -7.59 -0.58
N ALA A 91 -24.99 -8.62 0.28
CA ALA A 91 -23.81 -9.12 1.01
C ALA A 91 -22.75 -9.68 0.04
N LEU A 92 -23.18 -10.39 -1.02
CA LEU A 92 -22.28 -10.90 -2.05
C LEU A 92 -21.65 -9.75 -2.84
N ALA A 93 -22.43 -8.74 -3.22
CA ALA A 93 -21.92 -7.54 -3.89
C ALA A 93 -20.86 -6.82 -3.03
N VAL A 94 -21.08 -6.71 -1.72
CA VAL A 94 -20.10 -6.12 -0.80
C VAL A 94 -18.80 -6.93 -0.77
N VAL A 95 -18.87 -8.24 -0.53
CA VAL A 95 -17.68 -9.10 -0.40
C VAL A 95 -16.90 -9.15 -1.71
N THR A 96 -17.57 -9.38 -2.83
CA THR A 96 -16.92 -9.47 -4.15
C THR A 96 -16.33 -8.13 -4.57
N SER A 97 -16.96 -6.99 -4.23
CA SER A 97 -16.38 -5.66 -4.46
C SER A 97 -15.10 -5.43 -3.67
N VAL A 98 -15.05 -5.82 -2.38
CA VAL A 98 -13.83 -5.69 -1.56
C VAL A 98 -12.69 -6.51 -2.16
N VAL A 99 -12.96 -7.76 -2.56
CA VAL A 99 -11.96 -8.65 -3.19
C VAL A 99 -11.52 -8.11 -4.55
N ALA A 100 -12.46 -7.64 -5.38
CA ALA A 100 -12.13 -7.06 -6.69
C ALA A 100 -11.31 -5.77 -6.57
N MET A 101 -11.63 -4.90 -5.60
CA MET A 101 -10.84 -3.69 -5.34
C MET A 101 -9.44 -4.03 -4.84
N ASP A 102 -9.27 -5.07 -4.02
CA ASP A 102 -7.95 -5.55 -3.60
C ASP A 102 -7.12 -6.05 -4.80
N PHE A 103 -7.76 -6.76 -5.73
CA PHE A 103 -7.11 -7.17 -6.99
C PHE A 103 -6.69 -5.96 -7.84
N VAL A 104 -7.51 -4.91 -7.91
CA VAL A 104 -7.14 -3.67 -8.60
C VAL A 104 -5.90 -3.02 -7.97
N ILE A 105 -5.79 -3.01 -6.64
CA ILE A 105 -4.60 -2.50 -5.95
C ILE A 105 -3.37 -3.38 -6.25
N TYR A 106 -3.51 -4.70 -6.27
CA TYR A 106 -2.43 -5.59 -6.69
C TYR A 106 -1.94 -5.27 -8.11
N LEU A 107 -2.85 -5.16 -9.08
CA LEU A 107 -2.50 -4.81 -10.46
C LEU A 107 -1.86 -3.42 -10.56
N GLN A 108 -2.39 -2.45 -9.83
CA GLN A 108 -1.80 -1.12 -9.73
C GLN A 108 -0.36 -1.21 -9.20
N HIS A 109 -0.11 -1.98 -8.16
CA HIS A 109 1.21 -2.14 -7.56
C HIS A 109 2.21 -2.76 -8.55
N VAL A 110 1.83 -3.86 -9.23
CA VAL A 110 2.62 -4.43 -10.32
C VAL A 110 2.91 -3.40 -11.42
N MET A 111 1.92 -2.61 -11.81
CA MET A 111 2.07 -1.57 -12.83
C MET A 111 3.07 -0.48 -12.39
N PHE A 112 3.05 -0.07 -11.12
CA PHE A 112 4.00 0.90 -10.59
C PHE A 112 5.44 0.38 -10.56
N HIS A 113 5.64 -0.94 -10.46
CA HIS A 113 6.95 -1.58 -10.64
C HIS A 113 7.32 -1.83 -12.11
N ALA A 114 6.33 -2.06 -12.97
CA ALA A 114 6.58 -2.43 -14.37
C ALA A 114 6.88 -1.22 -15.27
N VAL A 115 6.24 -0.08 -15.01
CA VAL A 115 6.38 1.12 -15.86
C VAL A 115 7.44 2.06 -15.28
N PRO A 116 8.55 2.33 -16.00
CA PRO A 116 9.67 3.12 -15.46
C PRO A 116 9.29 4.51 -14.92
N ALA A 117 8.34 5.19 -15.54
CA ALA A 117 7.87 6.51 -15.09
C ALA A 117 7.08 6.40 -13.76
N LEU A 118 6.27 5.35 -13.59
CA LEU A 118 5.51 5.08 -12.38
C LEU A 118 6.42 4.58 -11.26
N TRP A 119 7.42 3.75 -11.59
CA TRP A 119 8.45 3.35 -10.63
C TRP A 119 9.18 4.55 -10.01
N ARG A 120 9.45 5.60 -10.78
CA ARG A 120 10.04 6.84 -10.24
C ARG A 120 9.22 7.43 -9.09
N LEU A 121 7.91 7.34 -9.15
CA LEU A 121 7.01 7.80 -8.09
C LEU A 121 7.03 6.82 -6.92
N HIS A 122 6.86 5.53 -7.21
CA HIS A 122 6.76 4.46 -6.23
C HIS A 122 8.07 4.17 -5.49
N ARG A 123 9.23 4.46 -6.11
CA ARG A 123 10.52 4.33 -5.42
C ARG A 123 10.67 5.26 -4.19
N VAL A 124 9.83 6.29 -4.05
CA VAL A 124 9.77 7.07 -2.81
C VAL A 124 9.38 6.19 -1.64
N HIS A 125 8.41 5.30 -1.86
CA HIS A 125 7.99 4.29 -0.90
C HIS A 125 9.11 3.29 -0.60
N HIS A 126 9.77 2.75 -1.62
CA HIS A 126 10.87 1.79 -1.48
C HIS A 126 12.18 2.38 -0.98
N ALA A 127 12.41 3.67 -1.12
CA ALA A 127 13.66 4.30 -0.70
C ALA A 127 13.75 4.57 0.82
N ASP A 128 12.79 4.12 1.62
CA ASP A 128 12.91 4.11 3.07
C ASP A 128 14.12 3.25 3.47
N LEU A 129 15.00 3.77 4.32
CA LEU A 129 16.22 3.06 4.72
C LEU A 129 15.97 2.04 5.83
N ASP A 130 14.81 2.11 6.45
CA ASP A 130 14.29 1.14 7.40
C ASP A 130 12.85 0.75 7.04
N PHE A 131 12.22 -0.06 7.89
CA PHE A 131 10.90 -0.61 7.65
C PHE A 131 10.10 -0.58 8.95
N ASP A 132 9.03 0.22 9.01
CA ASP A 132 8.11 0.29 10.15
C ASP A 132 6.71 0.76 9.72
N VAL A 133 5.78 0.83 10.66
CA VAL A 133 4.37 1.18 10.41
C VAL A 133 4.19 2.45 9.58
N THR A 134 5.13 3.41 9.64
CA THR A 134 5.05 4.66 8.86
C THR A 134 5.46 4.48 7.40
N THR A 135 6.22 3.44 7.07
CA THR A 135 6.59 3.09 5.70
C THR A 135 5.35 2.80 4.85
N GLY A 136 4.33 2.15 5.43
CA GLY A 136 3.07 1.83 4.74
C GLY A 136 2.24 3.03 4.28
N ALA A 137 2.56 4.23 4.73
CA ALA A 137 1.87 5.46 4.35
C ALA A 137 2.74 6.42 3.51
N ARG A 138 3.97 6.03 3.20
CA ARG A 138 4.99 6.82 2.53
C ARG A 138 4.87 6.78 1.01
N PHE A 139 3.96 7.54 0.42
CA PHE A 139 3.76 7.62 -1.03
C PHE A 139 3.92 9.04 -1.54
N HIS A 140 4.45 9.18 -2.77
CA HIS A 140 4.58 10.49 -3.40
C HIS A 140 3.20 11.09 -3.74
N PRO A 141 2.97 12.41 -3.59
CA PRO A 141 1.67 13.03 -3.89
C PRO A 141 1.12 12.73 -5.28
N ILE A 142 1.96 12.72 -6.31
CA ILE A 142 1.53 12.38 -7.68
C ILE A 142 1.05 10.91 -7.76
N GLU A 143 1.72 9.99 -7.07
CA GLU A 143 1.30 8.60 -6.99
C GLU A 143 -0.07 8.44 -6.34
N ILE A 144 -0.31 9.16 -5.24
CA ILE A 144 -1.60 9.14 -4.53
C ILE A 144 -2.73 9.71 -5.39
N ILE A 145 -2.48 10.76 -6.17
CA ILE A 145 -3.44 11.30 -7.14
C ILE A 145 -3.76 10.26 -8.22
N LEU A 146 -2.73 9.64 -8.83
CA LEU A 146 -2.93 8.57 -9.82
C LEU A 146 -3.68 7.37 -9.25
N SER A 147 -3.33 6.96 -8.04
CA SER A 147 -4.01 5.89 -7.31
C SER A 147 -5.50 6.19 -7.09
N MET A 148 -5.84 7.45 -6.76
CA MET A 148 -7.24 7.87 -6.62
C MET A 148 -7.99 7.83 -7.96
N VAL A 149 -7.35 8.26 -9.06
CA VAL A 149 -7.94 8.18 -10.42
C VAL A 149 -8.19 6.72 -10.81
N ILE A 150 -7.24 5.82 -10.58
CA ILE A 150 -7.40 4.38 -10.84
C ILE A 150 -8.55 3.81 -10.00
N LYS A 151 -8.61 4.17 -8.72
CA LYS A 151 -9.68 3.75 -7.82
C LYS A 151 -11.06 4.23 -8.32
N PHE A 152 -11.17 5.47 -8.77
CA PHE A 152 -12.42 6.01 -9.35
C PHE A 152 -12.84 5.27 -10.63
N ALA A 153 -11.88 4.97 -11.51
CA ALA A 153 -12.16 4.17 -12.71
C ALA A 153 -12.66 2.76 -12.35
N ALA A 154 -12.01 2.10 -11.38
CA ALA A 154 -12.45 0.80 -10.89
C ALA A 154 -13.86 0.85 -10.28
N ILE A 155 -14.17 1.87 -9.48
CA ILE A 155 -15.51 2.08 -8.91
C ILE A 155 -16.53 2.31 -10.02
N ALA A 156 -16.22 3.10 -11.05
CA ALA A 156 -17.12 3.34 -12.17
C ALA A 156 -17.43 2.05 -12.96
N VAL A 157 -16.43 1.18 -13.14
CA VAL A 157 -16.57 -0.10 -13.85
C VAL A 157 -17.30 -1.15 -13.02
N LEU A 158 -17.00 -1.24 -11.73
CA LEU A 158 -17.60 -2.25 -10.85
C LEU A 158 -18.98 -1.83 -10.32
N GLY A 159 -19.20 -0.55 -10.04
CA GLY A 159 -20.44 -0.06 -9.39
C GLY A 159 -20.65 -0.61 -7.98
N PRO A 160 -19.60 -0.63 -7.10
CA PRO A 160 -19.69 -1.27 -5.81
C PRO A 160 -20.66 -0.55 -4.87
N PRO A 161 -21.32 -1.27 -3.94
CA PRO A 161 -22.02 -0.62 -2.84
C PRO A 161 -21.09 0.31 -2.05
N ALA A 162 -21.56 1.50 -1.65
CA ALA A 162 -20.75 2.47 -0.90
C ALA A 162 -20.17 1.88 0.39
N LEU A 163 -20.91 1.00 1.08
CA LEU A 163 -20.41 0.26 2.25
C LEU A 163 -19.17 -0.58 1.92
N ALA A 164 -19.13 -1.21 0.73
CA ALA A 164 -17.97 -1.99 0.31
C ALA A 164 -16.72 -1.13 0.20
N ILE A 165 -16.84 0.12 -0.25
CA ILE A 165 -15.73 1.06 -0.35
C ILE A 165 -15.26 1.49 1.04
N VAL A 166 -16.16 1.76 1.99
CA VAL A 166 -15.78 2.06 3.37
C VAL A 166 -15.01 0.89 3.98
N ILE A 167 -15.53 -0.34 3.86
CA ILE A 167 -14.85 -1.56 4.35
C ILE A 167 -13.49 -1.72 3.68
N PHE A 168 -13.43 -1.62 2.35
CA PHE A 168 -12.19 -1.73 1.59
C PHE A 168 -11.12 -0.73 2.06
N GLU A 169 -11.48 0.55 2.23
CA GLU A 169 -10.50 1.56 2.65
C GLU A 169 -10.04 1.39 4.10
N VAL A 170 -10.91 0.93 5.00
CA VAL A 170 -10.53 0.56 6.36
C VAL A 170 -9.56 -0.62 6.35
N VAL A 171 -9.90 -1.69 5.63
CA VAL A 171 -9.05 -2.89 5.51
C VAL A 171 -7.72 -2.55 4.86
N LEU A 172 -7.72 -1.80 3.74
CA LEU A 172 -6.50 -1.39 3.03
C LEU A 172 -5.53 -0.62 3.94
N ASN A 173 -6.02 0.36 4.69
CA ASN A 173 -5.17 1.12 5.62
C ASN A 173 -4.69 0.26 6.80
N ALA A 174 -5.55 -0.60 7.33
CA ALA A 174 -5.22 -1.50 8.43
C ALA A 174 -4.11 -2.48 8.04
N THR A 175 -4.27 -3.14 6.90
CA THR A 175 -3.29 -4.11 6.39
C THR A 175 -2.01 -3.42 5.94
N ALA A 176 -2.07 -2.22 5.36
CA ALA A 176 -0.87 -1.44 5.04
C ALA A 176 -0.03 -1.14 6.29
N MET A 177 -0.65 -0.73 7.39
CA MET A 177 0.04 -0.51 8.65
C MET A 177 0.56 -1.82 9.27
N PHE A 178 -0.18 -2.91 9.14
CA PHE A 178 0.23 -4.22 9.63
C PHE A 178 1.40 -4.78 8.81
N ASN A 179 1.25 -4.90 7.48
CA ASN A 179 2.25 -5.55 6.63
C ASN A 179 3.56 -4.77 6.51
N HIS A 180 3.56 -3.43 6.74
CA HIS A 180 4.78 -2.62 6.82
C HIS A 180 5.35 -2.52 8.23
N SER A 181 4.72 -3.11 9.23
CA SER A 181 5.21 -2.99 10.60
C SER A 181 6.50 -3.78 10.84
N ASN A 182 7.35 -3.24 11.73
CA ASN A 182 8.57 -3.90 12.18
C ASN A 182 8.31 -4.83 13.37
N VAL A 183 7.25 -5.63 13.31
CA VAL A 183 6.87 -6.56 14.38
C VAL A 183 7.43 -7.95 14.16
N ARG A 184 7.72 -8.65 15.26
CA ARG A 184 8.11 -10.06 15.25
C ARG A 184 6.89 -10.93 15.47
N LEU A 185 6.46 -11.65 14.43
CA LEU A 185 5.49 -12.72 14.54
C LEU A 185 6.18 -14.05 14.88
N HIS A 186 5.49 -14.90 15.64
CA HIS A 186 5.93 -16.28 15.79
C HIS A 186 5.85 -17.00 14.43
N LEU A 187 6.88 -17.77 14.05
CA LEU A 187 6.97 -18.39 12.72
C LEU A 187 5.76 -19.24 12.35
N ALA A 188 5.21 -20.01 13.31
CA ALA A 188 4.01 -20.82 13.06
C ALA A 188 2.76 -19.96 12.80
N VAL A 189 2.64 -18.81 13.49
CA VAL A 189 1.55 -17.85 13.27
C VAL A 189 1.69 -17.18 11.91
N ASP A 190 2.89 -16.72 11.56
CA ASP A 190 3.17 -16.15 10.25
C ASP A 190 2.90 -17.15 9.11
N ALA A 191 3.30 -18.40 9.26
CA ALA A 191 3.08 -19.45 8.28
C ALA A 191 1.58 -19.68 7.95
N VAL A 192 0.70 -19.52 8.93
CA VAL A 192 -0.76 -19.61 8.73
C VAL A 192 -1.32 -18.30 8.20
N LEU A 193 -0.96 -17.16 8.81
CA LEU A 193 -1.51 -15.84 8.45
C LEU A 193 -1.21 -15.46 6.99
N ARG A 194 -0.03 -15.80 6.45
CA ARG A 194 0.35 -15.51 5.07
C ARG A 194 -0.44 -16.28 3.98
N TRP A 195 -1.44 -17.06 4.38
CA TRP A 195 -2.47 -17.59 3.49
C TRP A 195 -3.73 -16.73 3.44
N LEU A 196 -3.95 -15.90 4.45
CA LEU A 196 -5.16 -15.09 4.64
C LEU A 196 -4.90 -13.60 4.43
N VAL A 197 -3.74 -13.11 4.88
CA VAL A 197 -3.36 -11.70 4.83
C VAL A 197 -1.87 -11.56 4.55
N VAL A 198 -1.49 -10.49 3.86
CA VAL A 198 -0.07 -10.17 3.65
C VAL A 198 0.58 -9.81 4.98
N THR A 199 1.55 -10.62 5.41
CA THR A 199 2.21 -10.45 6.70
C THR A 199 3.43 -9.52 6.61
N PRO A 200 3.91 -8.96 7.74
CA PRO A 200 5.12 -8.13 7.76
C PRO A 200 6.34 -8.82 7.17
N ASP A 201 6.58 -10.09 7.51
CA ASP A 201 7.71 -10.84 6.96
C ASP A 201 7.54 -11.13 5.46
N MET A 202 6.33 -11.35 4.97
CA MET A 202 6.05 -11.47 3.53
C MET A 202 6.34 -10.16 2.79
N HIS A 203 5.80 -9.03 3.26
CA HIS A 203 5.92 -7.75 2.56
C HIS A 203 7.32 -7.13 2.70
N ARG A 204 8.04 -7.42 3.77
CA ARG A 204 9.43 -6.96 3.94
C ARG A 204 10.37 -7.49 2.86
N VAL A 205 10.12 -8.69 2.29
CA VAL A 205 10.88 -9.20 1.14
C VAL A 205 10.80 -8.23 -0.04
N HIS A 206 9.61 -7.70 -0.30
CA HIS A 206 9.34 -6.70 -1.33
C HIS A 206 10.11 -5.39 -1.14
N HIS A 207 10.50 -5.03 0.08
CA HIS A 207 11.30 -3.84 0.40
C HIS A 207 12.81 -4.09 0.45
N SER A 208 13.29 -5.25 -0.02
CA SER A 208 14.71 -5.57 -0.15
C SER A 208 15.40 -4.70 -1.19
N VAL A 209 16.70 -4.46 -1.02
CA VAL A 209 17.54 -3.86 -2.08
C VAL A 209 17.76 -4.79 -3.28
N GLU A 210 17.50 -6.08 -3.13
CA GLU A 210 17.65 -7.07 -4.19
C GLU A 210 16.50 -6.94 -5.19
N GLN A 211 16.82 -6.65 -6.47
CA GLN A 211 15.81 -6.31 -7.49
C GLN A 211 14.76 -7.41 -7.71
N ASP A 212 15.13 -8.68 -7.63
CA ASP A 212 14.20 -9.80 -7.80
C ASP A 212 13.36 -10.08 -6.53
N GLU A 213 13.80 -9.61 -5.37
CA GLU A 213 13.02 -9.59 -4.14
C GLU A 213 12.04 -8.40 -4.15
N THR A 214 12.53 -7.21 -4.53
CA THR A 214 11.68 -6.01 -4.69
C THR A 214 10.56 -6.24 -5.70
N ASN A 215 10.81 -7.01 -6.77
CA ASN A 215 9.81 -7.35 -7.78
C ASN A 215 9.06 -8.66 -7.46
N SER A 216 8.70 -8.87 -6.20
CA SER A 216 7.87 -9.97 -5.69
C SER A 216 6.91 -9.47 -4.61
N ASN A 217 5.94 -10.28 -4.19
CA ASN A 217 5.02 -9.98 -3.09
C ASN A 217 4.32 -8.62 -3.21
N PHE A 218 3.66 -8.40 -4.36
CA PHE A 218 2.90 -7.17 -4.64
C PHE A 218 1.55 -7.10 -3.94
N GLY A 219 1.07 -8.18 -3.33
CA GLY A 219 -0.18 -8.23 -2.58
C GLY A 219 -0.22 -7.18 -1.48
N PHE A 220 -1.41 -6.58 -1.28
CA PHE A 220 -1.61 -5.55 -0.27
C PHE A 220 -2.41 -6.07 0.93
N ASN A 221 -3.63 -6.58 0.68
CA ASN A 221 -4.43 -7.23 1.72
C ASN A 221 -4.32 -8.75 1.62
N LEU A 222 -4.63 -9.31 0.45
CA LEU A 222 -4.69 -10.74 0.19
C LEU A 222 -3.41 -11.24 -0.49
N PRO A 223 -2.75 -12.27 0.04
CA PRO A 223 -1.56 -12.88 -0.57
C PRO A 223 -1.89 -13.79 -1.75
N TRP A 224 -3.19 -13.93 -2.08
CA TRP A 224 -3.68 -14.86 -3.10
C TRP A 224 -3.21 -14.48 -4.50
N TRP A 225 -3.14 -13.18 -4.79
CA TRP A 225 -2.74 -12.68 -6.10
C TRP A 225 -1.29 -13.03 -6.43
N ASP A 226 -0.39 -12.87 -5.45
CA ASP A 226 1.01 -13.27 -5.61
C ASP A 226 1.16 -14.77 -5.87
N ARG A 227 0.36 -15.59 -5.19
CA ARG A 227 0.39 -17.05 -5.39
C ARG A 227 -0.20 -17.48 -6.73
N LEU A 228 -1.31 -16.86 -7.14
CA LEU A 228 -2.01 -17.16 -8.39
C LEU A 228 -1.21 -16.69 -9.61
N LEU A 229 -0.54 -15.54 -9.50
CA LEU A 229 0.18 -14.90 -10.62
C LEU A 229 1.69 -15.12 -10.57
N GLY A 230 2.19 -15.93 -9.64
CA GLY A 230 3.58 -16.39 -9.60
C GLY A 230 4.58 -15.34 -9.09
N THR A 231 4.11 -14.33 -8.37
CA THR A 231 4.97 -13.28 -7.78
C THR A 231 5.28 -13.52 -6.30
N TYR A 232 4.84 -14.63 -5.71
CA TYR A 232 5.07 -14.95 -4.31
C TYR A 232 6.51 -15.40 -4.05
N ARG A 233 7.15 -14.77 -3.07
CA ARG A 233 8.45 -15.16 -2.52
C ARG A 233 8.33 -15.31 -1.00
N ALA A 234 8.68 -16.48 -0.49
CA ALA A 234 8.46 -16.82 0.92
C ALA A 234 9.42 -16.11 1.88
N GLN A 235 10.70 -15.98 1.49
CA GLN A 235 11.79 -15.50 2.35
C GLN A 235 12.81 -14.67 1.54
N PRO A 236 13.46 -13.67 2.14
CA PRO A 236 14.59 -12.98 1.54
C PRO A 236 15.85 -13.86 1.62
N ARG A 237 16.76 -13.75 0.66
CA ARG A 237 18.01 -14.53 0.63
C ARG A 237 18.88 -14.32 1.86
N ALA A 238 18.99 -13.08 2.32
CA ALA A 238 19.80 -12.71 3.47
C ALA A 238 19.12 -12.95 4.82
N GLY A 239 17.86 -13.42 4.83
CA GLY A 239 17.03 -13.48 6.03
C GLY A 239 16.55 -12.10 6.49
N HIS A 240 15.48 -12.07 7.29
CA HIS A 240 14.80 -10.81 7.67
C HIS A 240 15.63 -9.87 8.54
N GLU A 241 16.62 -10.38 9.26
CA GLU A 241 17.45 -9.57 10.16
C GLU A 241 18.65 -8.96 9.43
N ALA A 242 19.28 -9.71 8.51
CA ALA A 242 20.47 -9.28 7.79
C ALA A 242 20.18 -8.58 6.45
N MET A 243 18.97 -8.72 5.89
CA MET A 243 18.62 -8.08 4.63
C MET A 243 18.75 -6.55 4.71
N THR A 244 19.15 -5.94 3.61
CA THR A 244 19.19 -4.49 3.48
C THR A 244 17.84 -4.01 2.92
N ILE A 245 17.23 -3.04 3.61
CA ILE A 245 15.98 -2.39 3.19
C ILE A 245 16.30 -1.17 2.31
N GLY A 246 15.44 -0.91 1.32
CA GLY A 246 15.54 0.29 0.51
C GLY A 246 15.99 0.04 -0.94
N ILE A 247 16.58 1.04 -1.56
CA ILE A 247 17.13 1.02 -2.92
C ILE A 247 18.63 1.23 -2.86
N ASP A 248 19.42 0.45 -3.59
CA ASP A 248 20.89 0.48 -3.58
C ASP A 248 21.46 1.85 -3.97
N THR A 249 20.86 2.51 -4.94
CA THR A 249 21.29 3.82 -5.47
C THR A 249 20.87 5.01 -4.62
N PHE A 250 20.03 4.80 -3.60
CA PHE A 250 19.51 5.84 -2.72
C PHE A 250 19.72 5.47 -1.26
N ARG A 251 20.94 5.77 -0.74
CA ARG A 251 21.35 5.41 0.64
C ARG A 251 21.61 6.60 1.56
N ASP A 252 21.50 7.84 1.04
CA ASP A 252 21.67 9.06 1.85
C ASP A 252 20.37 9.41 2.59
N PRO A 253 20.34 9.38 3.95
CA PRO A 253 19.14 9.72 4.71
C PRO A 253 18.59 11.13 4.43
N LYS A 254 19.43 12.06 3.99
CA LYS A 254 18.99 13.41 3.62
C LYS A 254 18.09 13.40 2.37
N ARG A 255 18.35 12.44 1.46
CA ARG A 255 17.55 12.26 0.23
C ARG A 255 16.38 11.32 0.42
N CYS A 256 16.57 10.28 1.25
CA CYS A 256 15.57 9.22 1.41
C CYS A 256 14.56 9.56 2.51
N ASP A 257 15.00 10.06 3.67
CA ASP A 257 14.19 10.11 4.87
C ASP A 257 13.78 11.54 5.29
N ARG A 258 14.16 12.57 4.53
CA ARG A 258 13.65 13.92 4.74
C ARG A 258 12.54 14.24 3.74
N LEU A 259 11.49 14.90 4.20
CA LEU A 259 10.29 15.22 3.40
C LEU A 259 10.65 15.86 2.03
N TRP A 260 11.53 16.87 2.02
CA TRP A 260 11.94 17.53 0.77
C TRP A 260 12.74 16.60 -0.15
N GLY A 261 13.56 15.72 0.41
CA GLY A 261 14.25 14.68 -0.35
C GLY A 261 13.27 13.70 -0.97
N MET A 262 12.28 13.24 -0.20
CA MET A 262 11.21 12.36 -0.68
C MET A 262 10.42 12.97 -1.83
N LEU A 263 10.06 14.25 -1.74
CA LEU A 263 9.35 14.97 -2.81
C LEU A 263 10.21 15.17 -4.06
N ALA A 264 11.51 15.34 -3.92
CA ALA A 264 12.44 15.49 -5.04
C ALA A 264 12.83 14.14 -5.70
N LEU A 265 12.73 13.04 -4.96
CA LEU A 265 13.27 11.73 -5.35
C LEU A 265 12.78 11.24 -6.72
N PRO A 266 11.51 11.38 -7.14
CA PRO A 266 11.05 10.95 -8.48
C PRO A 266 11.77 11.63 -9.65
N PHE A 267 12.30 12.82 -9.43
CA PHE A 267 12.86 13.68 -10.47
C PHE A 267 14.37 13.60 -10.58
N VAL A 268 15.06 12.91 -9.67
CA VAL A 268 16.51 12.81 -9.62
C VAL A 268 17.01 11.41 -9.91
N GLY A 269 18.26 11.29 -10.37
CA GLY A 269 18.93 10.01 -10.59
C GLY A 269 18.33 9.13 -11.71
N LYS A 270 18.98 8.00 -11.94
CA LYS A 270 18.56 6.98 -12.95
C LYS A 270 17.51 6.04 -12.33
N ILE A 271 16.82 5.27 -13.17
CA ILE A 271 15.80 4.30 -12.75
C ILE A 271 16.44 3.03 -12.11
N ALA A 272 17.74 2.86 -12.34
CA ALA A 272 18.61 1.92 -11.63
C ALA A 272 18.20 0.44 -11.63
N GLY A 273 17.43 0.02 -12.62
CA GLY A 273 17.25 -1.41 -12.79
C GLY A 273 16.06 -2.07 -12.08
N TYR A 274 15.36 -1.38 -11.21
CA TYR A 274 14.25 -1.95 -10.45
C TYR A 274 12.94 -2.10 -11.25
N ALA A 275 12.71 -1.28 -12.29
CA ALA A 275 11.51 -1.46 -13.11
C ALA A 275 11.55 -2.78 -13.88
N ILE A 276 10.47 -3.57 -13.82
CA ILE A 276 10.38 -4.92 -14.40
C ILE A 276 10.59 -4.88 -15.93
N ASN A 277 9.95 -3.92 -16.63
CA ASN A 277 9.95 -3.80 -18.09
C ASN A 277 11.02 -2.83 -18.62
N ARG A 278 12.23 -2.89 -18.11
CA ARG A 278 13.31 -2.14 -18.74
C ARG A 278 13.88 -2.91 -19.96
N PRO A 279 14.37 -2.20 -21.00
CA PRO A 279 15.21 -2.83 -22.00
C PRO A 279 16.44 -3.43 -21.31
N GLN A 280 16.71 -4.71 -21.50
CA GLN A 280 17.99 -5.30 -21.10
C GLN A 280 19.06 -4.47 -21.83
N MET A 281 19.78 -3.63 -21.11
CA MET A 281 21.00 -3.07 -21.62
C MET A 281 21.93 -4.26 -21.81
N GLY A 282 22.16 -4.61 -23.08
CA GLY A 282 22.93 -5.75 -23.44
C GLY A 282 24.20 -5.81 -22.62
N ALA A 283 24.48 -6.97 -22.07
CA ALA A 283 25.77 -7.29 -21.50
C ALA A 283 26.78 -7.01 -22.62
N GLY A 284 27.38 -5.82 -22.58
CA GLY A 284 28.48 -5.45 -23.43
C GLY A 284 29.59 -6.49 -23.18
N ARG A 285 29.93 -7.18 -24.24
CA ARG A 285 31.07 -8.10 -24.32
C ARG A 285 32.36 -7.38 -23.97
#